data_8531a4d9bf2514645bf0875b7319cd6f
#
_entry.id   8531a4d9bf2514645bf0875b7319cd6f
#
_cell.length_a   1.000
_cell.length_b   1.000
_cell.length_c   1.000
_cell.angle_alpha   90.00
_cell.angle_beta   90.00
_cell.angle_gamma   90.00
#
_symmetry.space_group_name_H-M   'P 1'
#
loop_
_entity.id
_entity.type
_entity.pdbx_description
1 polymer ?
#
loop_
_entity_poly.entity_id
_entity_poly.type
_entity_poly.pdbx_seq_one_letter_code
_entity_poly.pdbx_strand_id
1 'polypeptide(L)'
;MARGVKDLELEIIHTPGHSPGGISIYIRKENVLFAGDTLFLQSVGRTDLPHSSAEDLILSIKNKLYKLPEDTVVYTGHGDPTTIGGEKRGNFFVQG
;
A
#
# COMPACT_ATOMS: atom_id res chain seq x y z
N MET A 1 -24.63 -6.21 14.61
CA MET A 1 -24.43 -5.20 13.79
C MET A 1 -22.99 -4.78 13.69
N ALA A 2 -22.78 -4.06 12.79
CA ALA A 2 -21.46 -3.70 12.39
C ALA A 2 -20.85 -2.63 13.28
N ARG A 3 -21.02 -2.74 14.56
CA ARG A 3 -20.45 -1.76 15.45
C ARG A 3 -18.94 -1.71 15.35
N GLY A 4 -18.30 -2.88 15.28
CA GLY A 4 -16.87 -2.93 15.13
C GLY A 4 -16.40 -2.29 13.83
N VAL A 5 -17.14 -2.49 12.76
CA VAL A 5 -16.84 -1.87 11.48
C VAL A 5 -16.95 -0.35 11.58
N LYS A 6 -17.99 0.10 12.26
CA LYS A 6 -18.20 1.51 12.47
C LYS A 6 -17.03 2.16 13.22
N ASP A 7 -16.44 1.43 14.15
CA ASP A 7 -15.37 1.96 14.97
C ASP A 7 -13.99 1.87 14.28
N LEU A 8 -13.88 1.12 13.17
CA LEU A 8 -12.60 0.91 12.53
C LEU A 8 -12.12 2.11 11.72
N GLU A 9 -13.04 2.88 11.18
CA GLU A 9 -12.69 4.07 10.38
C GLU A 9 -11.71 3.75 9.26
N LEU A 10 -12.20 3.05 8.25
CA LEU A 10 -11.39 2.69 7.09
C LEU A 10 -11.15 3.90 6.21
N GLU A 11 -9.89 4.09 5.78
CA GLU A 11 -9.53 5.11 4.81
C GLU A 11 -9.16 4.43 3.50
N ILE A 12 -9.88 4.77 2.45
CA ILE A 12 -9.62 4.21 1.12
C ILE A 12 -8.63 5.13 0.43
N ILE A 13 -7.50 4.55 0.00
CA ILE A 13 -6.46 5.30 -0.71
C ILE A 13 -6.38 4.74 -2.12
N HIS A 14 -6.63 5.58 -3.12
CA HIS A 14 -6.51 5.18 -4.51
C HIS A 14 -5.04 5.02 -4.85
N THR A 15 -4.64 3.81 -5.23
CA THR A 15 -3.25 3.49 -5.55
C THR A 15 -3.18 2.81 -6.92
N PRO A 16 -3.36 3.59 -8.00
CA PRO A 16 -3.29 3.02 -9.35
C PRO A 16 -1.87 2.64 -9.71
N GLY A 17 -1.73 1.74 -10.64
CA GLY A 17 -0.43 1.30 -11.16
C GLY A 17 -0.48 -0.16 -11.53
N HIS A 18 -0.57 -1.04 -10.57
CA HIS A 18 -0.80 -2.46 -10.86
C HIS A 18 -2.12 -2.60 -11.63
N SER A 19 -3.14 -1.86 -11.24
CA SER A 19 -4.37 -1.72 -12.01
C SER A 19 -4.86 -0.30 -11.88
N PRO A 20 -5.68 0.19 -12.86
CA PRO A 20 -6.18 1.56 -12.81
C PRO A 20 -7.07 1.84 -11.61
N GLY A 21 -7.83 0.83 -11.17
CA GLY A 21 -8.73 0.98 -10.03
C GLY A 21 -8.17 0.48 -8.72
N GLY A 22 -6.86 0.29 -8.64
CA GLY A 22 -6.24 -0.23 -7.43
C GLY A 22 -6.47 0.66 -6.22
N ILE A 23 -6.70 0.03 -5.08
CA ILE A 23 -6.88 0.76 -3.83
C ILE A 23 -6.06 0.08 -2.73
N SER A 24 -5.73 0.88 -1.72
CA SER A 24 -5.18 0.38 -0.47
C SER A 24 -6.09 0.87 0.64
N ILE A 25 -6.13 0.14 1.75
CA ILE A 25 -7.02 0.46 2.86
C ILE A 25 -6.19 0.66 4.12
N TYR A 26 -6.29 1.86 4.70
CA TYR A 26 -5.57 2.18 5.91
C TYR A 26 -6.54 2.25 7.08
N ILE A 27 -6.20 1.57 8.16
CA ILE A 27 -6.96 1.63 9.41
C ILE A 27 -6.12 2.41 10.40
N ARG A 28 -6.43 3.70 10.53
CA ARG A 28 -5.61 4.63 11.30
C ARG A 28 -5.53 4.23 12.76
N LYS A 29 -6.63 3.80 13.33
CA LYS A 29 -6.68 3.43 14.74
C LYS A 29 -5.71 2.29 15.06
N GLU A 30 -5.57 1.33 14.14
CA GLU A 30 -4.70 0.18 14.32
C GLU A 30 -3.32 0.41 13.70
N ASN A 31 -3.17 1.47 12.91
CA ASN A 31 -1.95 1.78 12.17
C ASN A 31 -1.54 0.62 11.26
N VAL A 32 -2.49 0.15 10.48
CA VAL A 32 -2.35 -1.00 9.60
C VAL A 32 -2.80 -0.61 8.19
N LEU A 33 -2.03 -1.02 7.20
CA LEU A 33 -2.34 -0.78 5.79
C LEU A 33 -2.52 -2.11 5.08
N PHE A 34 -3.61 -2.25 4.34
CA PHE A 34 -3.81 -3.38 3.43
C PHE A 34 -3.51 -2.89 2.04
N ALA A 35 -2.36 -3.28 1.52
CA ALA A 35 -1.83 -2.71 0.27
C ALA A 35 -2.16 -3.54 -0.97
N GLY A 36 -2.80 -4.70 -0.80
CA GLY A 36 -3.15 -5.53 -1.94
C GLY A 36 -1.93 -5.85 -2.80
N ASP A 37 -2.07 -5.60 -4.09
CA ASP A 37 -1.01 -5.88 -5.05
C ASP A 37 -0.18 -4.63 -5.39
N THR A 38 -0.16 -3.64 -4.51
CA THR A 38 0.59 -2.41 -4.74
C THR A 38 2.00 -2.48 -4.16
N LEU A 39 2.12 -2.83 -2.88
CA LEU A 39 3.41 -2.82 -2.19
C LEU A 39 3.62 -4.16 -1.48
N PHE A 40 4.79 -4.74 -1.65
CA PHE A 40 5.18 -6.00 -1.05
C PHE A 40 6.49 -5.83 -0.31
N LEU A 41 6.84 -6.83 0.50
CA LEU A 41 8.13 -6.85 1.18
C LEU A 41 9.25 -6.80 0.14
N GLN A 42 9.98 -5.70 0.10
CA GLN A 42 11.12 -5.48 -0.80
C GLN A 42 10.73 -5.53 -2.29
N SER A 43 9.44 -5.32 -2.61
CA SER A 43 8.97 -5.41 -3.97
C SER A 43 7.73 -4.57 -4.17
N VAL A 44 7.26 -4.52 -5.41
CA VAL A 44 6.05 -3.81 -5.77
C VAL A 44 5.23 -4.66 -6.73
N GLY A 45 3.97 -4.29 -6.94
CA GLY A 45 3.10 -5.01 -7.86
C GLY A 45 3.66 -4.96 -9.28
N ARG A 46 3.34 -6.00 -10.05
CA ARG A 46 3.79 -6.05 -11.44
C ARG A 46 3.04 -5.00 -12.27
N THR A 47 3.73 -4.49 -13.28
CA THR A 47 3.16 -3.48 -14.18
C THR A 47 3.34 -3.84 -15.64
N ASP A 48 3.52 -5.12 -15.94
CA ASP A 48 3.66 -5.61 -17.31
C ASP A 48 2.32 -6.07 -17.90
N LEU A 49 1.21 -5.76 -17.23
CA LEU A 49 -0.13 -6.08 -17.72
C LEU A 49 -0.63 -4.94 -18.60
N PRO A 50 -1.62 -5.21 -19.49
CA PRO A 50 -2.04 -4.20 -20.48
C PRO A 50 -2.50 -2.87 -19.91
N HIS A 51 -3.09 -2.86 -18.74
CA HIS A 51 -3.61 -1.62 -18.14
C HIS A 51 -2.78 -1.14 -16.96
N SER A 52 -1.59 -1.72 -16.77
CA SER A 52 -0.70 -1.33 -15.68
C SER A 52 0.13 -0.12 -16.07
N SER A 53 0.60 0.61 -15.06
CA SER A 53 1.48 1.75 -15.25
C SER A 53 2.53 1.79 -14.14
N ALA A 54 3.79 1.59 -14.51
CA ALA A 54 4.89 1.64 -13.55
C ALA A 54 5.00 3.03 -12.94
N GLU A 55 4.81 4.06 -13.73
CA GLU A 55 4.89 5.44 -13.24
C GLU A 55 3.82 5.70 -12.21
N ASP A 56 2.57 5.31 -12.49
CA ASP A 56 1.49 5.51 -11.54
C ASP A 56 1.72 4.74 -10.26
N LEU A 57 2.26 3.53 -10.36
CA LEU A 57 2.53 2.71 -9.18
C LEU A 57 3.55 3.40 -8.29
N ILE A 58 4.65 3.88 -8.87
CA ILE A 58 5.68 4.57 -8.10
C ILE A 58 5.12 5.82 -7.43
N LEU A 59 4.34 6.61 -8.16
CA LEU A 59 3.75 7.82 -7.60
C LEU A 59 2.76 7.49 -6.49
N SER A 60 1.95 6.43 -6.65
CA SER A 60 1.02 6.01 -5.62
C SER A 60 1.77 5.67 -4.33
N ILE A 61 2.86 4.93 -4.44
CA ILE A 61 3.61 4.51 -3.27
C ILE A 61 4.30 5.72 -2.63
N LYS A 62 5.05 6.49 -3.41
CA LYS A 62 5.83 7.61 -2.86
C LYS A 62 4.96 8.73 -2.31
N ASN A 63 3.91 9.08 -3.02
CA ASN A 63 3.13 10.27 -2.68
C ASN A 63 1.97 9.98 -1.74
N LYS A 64 1.62 8.72 -1.56
CA LYS A 64 0.49 8.36 -0.71
C LYS A 64 0.89 7.40 0.40
N LEU A 65 1.39 6.20 0.05
CA LEU A 65 1.68 5.21 1.07
C LEU A 65 2.85 5.62 1.96
N TYR A 66 3.90 6.18 1.37
CA TYR A 66 5.07 6.59 2.16
C TYR A 66 4.84 7.83 3.00
N LYS A 67 3.66 8.45 2.90
CA LYS A 67 3.27 9.54 3.79
C LYS A 67 2.68 9.04 5.11
N LEU A 68 2.36 7.77 5.18
CA LEU A 68 1.85 7.17 6.41
C LEU A 68 2.98 7.03 7.43
N PRO A 69 2.65 6.87 8.73
CA PRO A 69 3.69 6.70 9.75
C PRO A 69 4.61 5.54 9.42
N GLU A 70 5.88 5.67 9.76
CA GLU A 70 6.88 4.65 9.40
C GLU A 70 6.64 3.31 10.09
N ASP A 71 6.02 3.31 11.25
CA ASP A 71 5.71 2.08 11.97
C ASP A 71 4.41 1.42 11.52
N THR A 72 3.76 1.96 10.48
CA THR A 72 2.56 1.34 9.91
C THR A 72 2.90 -0.06 9.41
N VAL A 73 2.14 -1.04 9.88
CA VAL A 73 2.29 -2.42 9.43
C VAL A 73 1.53 -2.57 8.12
N VAL A 74 2.19 -3.15 7.12
CA VAL A 74 1.62 -3.33 5.78
C VAL A 74 1.34 -4.80 5.57
N TYR A 75 0.07 -5.13 5.35
CA TYR A 75 -0.33 -6.46 4.93
C TYR A 75 -0.46 -6.46 3.42
N THR A 76 0.29 -7.34 2.78
CA THR A 76 0.38 -7.40 1.33
C THR A 76 -0.59 -8.43 0.79
N GLY A 77 -0.85 -8.38 -0.51
CA GLY A 77 -1.71 -9.36 -1.15
C GLY A 77 -1.11 -10.75 -1.17
N HIS A 78 0.20 -10.84 -1.18
CA HIS A 78 0.93 -12.11 -1.16
C HIS A 78 2.19 -11.94 -0.32
N GLY A 79 2.58 -12.98 0.38
CA GLY A 79 3.84 -12.98 1.13
C GLY A 79 3.75 -12.32 2.48
N ASP A 80 4.90 -12.00 3.03
CA ASP A 80 5.04 -11.53 4.40
C ASP A 80 4.64 -10.08 4.56
N PRO A 81 4.13 -9.71 5.74
CA PRO A 81 3.90 -8.30 6.03
C PRO A 81 5.21 -7.54 6.15
N THR A 82 5.11 -6.21 6.03
CA THR A 82 6.26 -5.33 6.14
C THR A 82 5.85 -4.05 6.87
N THR A 83 6.69 -3.02 6.83
CA THR A 83 6.34 -1.72 7.40
C THR A 83 6.64 -0.63 6.38
N ILE A 84 5.94 0.50 6.52
CA ILE A 84 6.20 1.64 5.63
C ILE A 84 7.65 2.09 5.75
N GLY A 85 8.16 2.22 6.98
CA GLY A 85 9.55 2.64 7.17
C GLY A 85 10.55 1.69 6.57
N GLY A 86 10.31 0.38 6.71
CA GLY A 86 11.19 -0.62 6.12
C GLY A 86 11.27 -0.49 4.61
N GLU A 87 10.12 -0.27 3.98
CA GLU A 87 10.09 -0.15 2.52
C GLU A 87 10.65 1.17 2.03
N LYS A 88 10.43 2.26 2.76
CA LYS A 88 11.03 3.55 2.39
C LYS A 88 12.55 3.46 2.34
N ARG A 89 13.14 2.69 3.24
CA ARG A 89 14.59 2.59 3.33
C ARG A 89 15.17 1.49 2.47
N GLY A 90 14.45 0.40 2.28
CA GLY A 90 15.03 -0.81 1.69
C GLY A 90 14.40 -1.32 0.41
N ASN A 91 13.32 -0.70 -0.08
CA ASN A 91 12.68 -1.19 -1.30
C ASN A 91 13.47 -0.73 -2.52
N PHE A 92 13.97 -1.68 -3.30
CA PHE A 92 14.76 -1.38 -4.49
C PHE A 92 13.98 -0.62 -5.55
N PHE A 93 12.70 -0.89 -5.65
CA PHE A 93 11.89 -0.34 -6.73
C PHE A 93 11.42 1.08 -6.43
N VAL A 94 11.16 1.38 -5.15
CA VAL A 94 10.65 2.69 -4.75
C VAL A 94 11.26 3.08 -3.42
N GLN A 95 12.31 3.89 -3.45
CA GLN A 95 12.92 4.39 -2.23
C GLN A 95 12.29 5.72 -1.85
N GLY A 96 12.08 5.90 -0.58
CA GLY A 96 11.44 7.09 -0.06
C GLY A 96 12.34 8.30 0.17
#